data_69cd44aac0d867b23cf95388ee4e1182
#
_entry.id   69cd44aac0d867b23cf95388ee4e1182
#
_cell.length_a   1.000
_cell.length_b   1.000
_cell.length_c   1.000
_cell.angle_alpha   90.00
_cell.angle_beta   90.00
_cell.angle_gamma   90.00
#
_symmetry.space_group_name_H-M   'P 1'
#
loop_
_entity.id
_entity.type
_entity.pdbx_description
1 polymer ?
#
loop_
_entity_poly.entity_id
_entity_poly.type
_entity_poly.pdbx_seq_one_letter_code
_entity_poly.pdbx_strand_id
1 'polypeptide(L)'
;GRKYRLIRARDGMEAVTSYDEAKPDLILMDIKMPNLDGLEATKIIRELSPTVPIIAQSAYAYQQDQIAATDAGCSDFIAKPISQAKLKDMINKWLP
;
A
#
# COMPACT_ATOMS: atom_id res chain seq x y z
N GLY A 1 -20.68 -12.28 -1.55
CA GLY A 1 -19.25 -12.31 -1.69
C GLY A 1 -18.52 -11.96 -0.40
N ARG A 2 -17.25 -12.28 -0.40
CA ARG A 2 -16.40 -12.02 0.74
C ARG A 2 -16.09 -10.53 0.85
N LYS A 3 -16.16 -10.00 2.06
CA LYS A 3 -15.81 -8.62 2.30
C LYS A 3 -14.35 -8.52 2.75
N TYR A 4 -13.63 -7.58 2.16
CA TYR A 4 -12.25 -7.31 2.52
C TYR A 4 -12.15 -5.95 3.19
N ARG A 5 -11.25 -5.86 4.16
CA ARG A 5 -10.95 -4.59 4.82
C ARG A 5 -9.74 -3.97 4.14
N LEU A 6 -9.97 -2.80 3.52
CA LEU A 6 -8.90 -2.04 2.90
C LEU A 6 -8.66 -0.77 3.69
N ILE A 7 -7.42 -0.34 3.77
CA ILE A 7 -7.10 0.99 4.26
C ILE A 7 -6.36 1.77 3.18
N ARG A 8 -6.65 3.07 3.13
CA ARG A 8 -5.93 4.01 2.29
C ARG A 8 -5.23 4.99 3.22
N ALA A 9 -3.92 4.90 3.29
CA ALA A 9 -3.15 5.73 4.21
C ALA A 9 -2.93 7.13 3.62
N ARG A 10 -3.20 8.16 4.42
CA ARG A 10 -2.98 9.55 4.05
C ARG A 10 -1.61 10.04 4.51
N ASP A 11 -1.00 9.39 5.47
CA ASP A 11 0.39 9.59 5.85
C ASP A 11 0.94 8.31 6.46
N GLY A 12 2.26 8.27 6.65
CA GLY A 12 2.93 7.07 7.11
C GLY A 12 2.56 6.68 8.53
N MET A 13 2.37 7.64 9.40
CA MET A 13 1.95 7.35 10.78
C MET A 13 0.55 6.77 10.82
N GLU A 14 -0.36 7.31 10.01
CA GLU A 14 -1.70 6.77 9.90
C GLU A 14 -1.68 5.33 9.38
N ALA A 15 -0.80 5.05 8.41
CA ALA A 15 -0.68 3.71 7.85
C ALA A 15 -0.28 2.69 8.92
N VAL A 16 0.73 3.00 9.71
CA VAL A 16 1.21 2.09 10.75
C VAL A 16 0.15 1.90 11.84
N THR A 17 -0.45 3.00 12.29
CA THR A 17 -1.47 2.95 13.34
C THR A 17 -2.70 2.17 12.87
N SER A 18 -3.16 2.45 11.64
CA SER A 18 -4.32 1.77 11.08
C SER A 18 -4.09 0.28 10.89
N TYR A 19 -2.86 -0.10 10.48
CA TYR A 19 -2.53 -1.51 10.37
C TYR A 19 -2.66 -2.20 11.74
N ASP A 20 -2.08 -1.61 12.76
CA ASP A 20 -2.09 -2.20 14.08
C ASP A 20 -3.51 -2.36 14.64
N GLU A 21 -4.36 -1.35 14.42
CA GLU A 21 -5.74 -1.35 14.93
C GLU A 21 -6.69 -2.20 14.11
N ALA A 22 -6.63 -2.08 12.78
CA ALA A 22 -7.64 -2.64 11.89
C ALA A 22 -7.27 -4.00 11.30
N LYS A 23 -5.97 -4.34 11.22
CA LYS A 23 -5.50 -5.57 10.58
C LYS A 23 -6.13 -5.76 9.20
N PRO A 24 -5.90 -4.82 8.27
CA PRO A 24 -6.56 -4.85 6.96
C PRO A 24 -6.09 -6.01 6.10
N ASP A 25 -6.91 -6.34 5.11
CA ASP A 25 -6.57 -7.36 4.12
C ASP A 25 -5.68 -6.80 3.01
N LEU A 26 -5.69 -5.48 2.80
CA LEU A 26 -4.89 -4.83 1.78
C LEU A 26 -4.70 -3.36 2.15
N ILE A 27 -3.52 -2.82 1.86
CA ILE A 27 -3.18 -1.42 2.12
C ILE A 27 -2.87 -0.72 0.81
N LEU A 28 -3.53 0.42 0.57
CA LEU A 28 -3.14 1.36 -0.48
C LEU A 28 -2.24 2.41 0.16
N MET A 29 -0.98 2.41 -0.24
CA MET A 29 0.06 3.23 0.40
C MET A 29 0.58 4.28 -0.57
N ASP A 30 0.32 5.56 -0.26
CA ASP A 30 0.93 6.65 -1.02
C ASP A 30 2.40 6.75 -0.60
N ILE A 31 3.32 6.66 -1.55
CA ILE A 31 4.74 6.70 -1.23
C ILE A 31 5.27 8.11 -1.00
N LYS A 32 4.52 9.14 -1.40
CA LYS A 32 4.86 10.54 -1.17
C LYS A 32 3.89 11.13 -0.15
N MET A 33 4.19 10.94 1.13
CA MET A 33 3.32 11.38 2.21
C MET A 33 4.07 12.29 3.20
N PRO A 34 3.34 13.20 3.88
CA PRO A 34 3.94 13.98 4.97
C PRO A 34 4.22 13.11 6.20
N ASN A 35 4.99 13.64 7.13
CA ASN A 35 5.37 13.03 8.40
C ASN A 35 6.30 11.85 8.19
N LEU A 36 5.75 10.66 8.05
CA LEU A 36 6.51 9.44 7.76
C LEU A 36 6.16 9.02 6.35
N ASP A 37 7.14 8.86 5.45
CA ASP A 37 6.84 8.51 4.07
C ASP A 37 6.38 7.06 3.94
N GLY A 38 5.76 6.77 2.78
CA GLY A 38 5.15 5.46 2.54
C GLY A 38 6.14 4.31 2.51
N LEU A 39 7.37 4.56 2.06
CA LEU A 39 8.39 3.52 2.01
C LEU A 39 8.83 3.12 3.42
N GLU A 40 9.04 4.09 4.29
CA GLU A 40 9.37 3.81 5.67
C GLU A 40 8.23 3.13 6.42
N ALA A 41 7.00 3.60 6.19
CA ALA A 41 5.82 2.96 6.76
C ALA A 41 5.71 1.50 6.31
N THR A 42 6.00 1.24 5.04
CA THR A 42 5.99 -0.13 4.50
C THR A 42 6.98 -1.02 5.22
N LYS A 43 8.19 -0.53 5.47
CA LYS A 43 9.20 -1.30 6.20
C LYS A 43 8.73 -1.65 7.60
N ILE A 44 8.12 -0.71 8.30
CA ILE A 44 7.59 -0.93 9.64
C ILE A 44 6.46 -1.97 9.61
N ILE A 45 5.53 -1.83 8.66
CA ILE A 45 4.41 -2.77 8.54
C ILE A 45 4.91 -4.16 8.19
N ARG A 46 5.97 -4.27 7.38
CA ARG A 46 6.55 -5.57 7.04
C ARG A 46 7.15 -6.28 8.25
N GLU A 47 7.62 -5.57 9.23
CA GLU A 47 8.05 -6.18 10.49
C GLU A 47 6.89 -6.76 11.27
N LEU A 48 5.70 -6.13 11.15
CA LEU A 48 4.49 -6.60 11.81
C LEU A 48 3.79 -7.70 11.00
N SER A 49 3.84 -7.62 9.68
CA SER A 49 3.23 -8.60 8.79
C SER A 49 4.05 -8.76 7.51
N PRO A 50 4.72 -9.89 7.34
CA PRO A 50 5.46 -10.15 6.10
C PRO A 50 4.57 -10.39 4.87
N THR A 51 3.28 -10.61 5.06
CA THR A 51 2.41 -11.11 3.99
C THR A 51 1.27 -10.20 3.58
N VAL A 52 0.94 -9.14 4.35
CA VAL A 52 -0.18 -8.28 3.96
C VAL A 52 0.11 -7.59 2.62
N PRO A 53 -0.80 -7.64 1.64
CA PRO A 53 -0.59 -6.93 0.39
C PRO A 53 -0.53 -5.42 0.61
N ILE A 54 0.54 -4.78 0.13
CA ILE A 54 0.74 -3.34 0.18
C ILE A 54 0.93 -2.86 -1.25
N ILE A 55 0.00 -2.05 -1.72
CA ILE A 55 0.04 -1.51 -3.08
C ILE A 55 0.51 -0.06 -3.00
N ALA A 56 1.71 0.19 -3.50
CA ALA A 56 2.25 1.54 -3.55
C ALA A 56 1.55 2.33 -4.64
N GLN A 57 1.21 3.59 -4.36
CA GLN A 57 0.61 4.46 -5.36
C GLN A 57 1.38 5.77 -5.42
N SER A 58 1.50 6.33 -6.64
CA SER A 58 2.22 7.57 -6.86
C SER A 58 1.65 8.30 -8.07
N ALA A 59 1.73 9.64 -8.05
CA ALA A 59 1.41 10.46 -9.22
C ALA A 59 2.46 10.26 -10.33
N TYR A 60 3.64 9.78 -9.98
CA TYR A 60 4.74 9.58 -10.91
C TYR A 60 5.11 8.10 -10.94
N ALA A 61 5.04 7.50 -12.13
CA ALA A 61 5.30 6.06 -12.31
C ALA A 61 6.72 5.83 -12.86
N TYR A 62 7.70 6.49 -12.26
CA TYR A 62 9.10 6.29 -12.67
C TYR A 62 9.61 4.93 -12.22
N GLN A 63 10.47 4.34 -13.03
CA GLN A 63 11.04 3.03 -12.75
C GLN A 63 11.76 3.00 -11.39
N GLN A 64 12.48 4.06 -11.07
CA GLN A 64 13.19 4.15 -9.80
C GLN A 64 12.24 4.14 -8.60
N ASP A 65 11.04 4.71 -8.75
CA ASP A 65 10.03 4.69 -7.69
C ASP A 65 9.46 3.28 -7.50
N GLN A 66 9.28 2.56 -8.60
CA GLN A 66 8.82 1.17 -8.55
C GLN A 66 9.84 0.26 -7.88
N ILE A 67 11.12 0.45 -8.21
CA ILE A 67 12.21 -0.31 -7.59
C ILE A 67 12.27 -0.02 -6.09
N ALA A 68 12.20 1.26 -5.71
CA ALA A 68 12.25 1.65 -4.30
C ALA A 68 11.06 1.06 -3.51
N ALA A 69 9.87 1.06 -4.10
CA ALA A 69 8.69 0.49 -3.47
C ALA A 69 8.85 -1.02 -3.25
N THR A 70 9.34 -1.73 -4.27
CA THR A 70 9.58 -3.16 -4.18
C THR A 70 10.62 -3.48 -3.11
N ASP A 71 11.71 -2.73 -3.09
CA ASP A 71 12.77 -2.92 -2.11
C ASP A 71 12.30 -2.66 -0.67
N ALA A 72 11.36 -1.75 -0.50
CA ALA A 72 10.79 -1.47 0.82
C ALA A 72 9.82 -2.56 1.28
N GLY A 73 9.34 -3.40 0.37
CA GLY A 73 8.44 -4.50 0.70
C GLY A 73 7.03 -4.38 0.12
N CYS A 74 6.79 -3.44 -0.79
CA CYS A 74 5.49 -3.32 -1.44
C CYS A 74 5.24 -4.50 -2.36
N SER A 75 3.98 -4.94 -2.40
CA SER A 75 3.57 -6.08 -3.23
C SER A 75 3.38 -5.69 -4.69
N ASP A 76 2.93 -4.46 -4.93
CA ASP A 76 2.65 -3.98 -6.28
C ASP A 76 2.75 -2.46 -6.30
N PHE A 77 2.63 -1.87 -7.49
CA PHE A 77 2.73 -0.44 -7.70
C PHE A 77 1.65 -0.02 -8.68
N ILE A 78 1.00 1.12 -8.42
CA ILE A 78 -0.03 1.66 -9.30
C ILE A 78 0.13 3.17 -9.42
N ALA A 79 -0.01 3.69 -10.65
CA ALA A 79 0.09 5.12 -10.90
C ALA A 79 -1.27 5.79 -10.67
N LYS A 80 -1.23 7.01 -10.12
CA LYS A 80 -2.43 7.86 -10.00
C LYS A 80 -2.75 8.50 -11.34
N PRO A 81 -4.00 8.81 -11.64
CA PRO A 81 -5.18 8.56 -10.83
C PRO A 81 -5.60 7.08 -10.87
N ILE A 82 -6.11 6.58 -9.75
CA ILE A 82 -6.53 5.19 -9.67
C ILE A 82 -8.01 5.11 -10.02
N SER A 83 -8.33 4.38 -11.11
CA SER A 83 -9.72 4.11 -11.46
C SER A 83 -10.26 2.96 -10.60
N GLN A 84 -11.59 2.90 -10.50
CA GLN A 84 -12.23 1.79 -9.79
C GLN A 84 -11.91 0.45 -10.43
N ALA A 85 -11.79 0.42 -11.77
CA ALA A 85 -11.45 -0.80 -12.49
C ALA A 85 -10.06 -1.29 -12.12
N LYS A 86 -9.07 -0.39 -12.07
CA LYS A 86 -7.71 -0.76 -11.67
C LYS A 86 -7.64 -1.25 -10.23
N LEU A 87 -8.35 -0.56 -9.34
CA LEU A 87 -8.40 -0.95 -7.93
C LEU A 87 -9.00 -2.35 -7.79
N LYS A 88 -10.09 -2.61 -8.49
CA LYS A 88 -10.74 -3.91 -8.47
C LYS A 88 -9.81 -5.01 -8.98
N ASP A 89 -9.07 -4.73 -10.06
CA ASP A 89 -8.11 -5.68 -10.60
C ASP A 89 -7.00 -5.99 -9.59
N MET A 90 -6.52 -4.99 -8.87
CA MET A 90 -5.51 -5.18 -7.84
C MET A 90 -6.04 -6.02 -6.68
N ILE A 91 -7.27 -5.74 -6.25
CA ILE A 91 -7.90 -6.53 -5.19
C ILE A 91 -8.03 -7.99 -5.62
N ASN A 92 -8.48 -8.25 -6.83
CA ASN A 92 -8.63 -9.61 -7.35
C ASN A 92 -7.29 -10.31 -7.50
N LYS A 93 -6.23 -9.57 -7.81
CA LYS A 93 -4.89 -10.13 -7.97
C LYS A 93 -4.29 -10.56 -6.63
N TRP A 94 -4.48 -9.76 -5.59
CA TRP A 94 -3.77 -9.93 -4.32
C TRP A 94 -4.61 -10.56 -3.21
N LEU A 95 -5.92 -10.62 -3.37
CA LEU A 95 -6.82 -11.23 -2.39
C LEU A 95 -7.55 -12.42 -2.99
N PRO A 96 -7.71 -13.51 -2.23
CA PRO A 96 -8.40 -14.70 -2.71
C PRO A 96 -9.88 -14.54 -2.96
#